data_161a994673f9a110aa3a6a9d25049b08
#
_entry.id   161a994673f9a110aa3a6a9d25049b08
#
_cell.length_a   1.000
_cell.length_b   1.000
_cell.length_c   1.000
_cell.angle_alpha   90.00
_cell.angle_beta   90.00
_cell.angle_gamma   90.00
#
_symmetry.space_group_name_H-M   'P 1'
#
loop_
_entity.id
_entity.type
_entity.pdbx_description
1 polymer ?
#
loop_
_entity_poly.entity_id
_entity_poly.type
_entity_poly.pdbx_seq_one_letter_code
_entity_poly.pdbx_strand_id
1 'polypeptide(L)'
;MLRVWAACCLLYAVLPFQLVDRQFTLGGLGVLLLFLTSFCLGTLAIRPVQPAQGAAWLHDIDFSRTERVLAAVSSITVLVMLLDMRDKNVFDLGESYATRSDQAAALMEGAASSSSLAFQIGFLTYPASFVYLVRAIVFDRKLRFGRLAVFAFLPILMTTLVMGGRAPLLYAILISGFAYGTRKLYLRRSGQGRSHAGRGLGGLARIGITLFVAVSLYYFIAVFFTRAEVVGGVSGMFEVAETIWGISFRGAGSQWMFDLLGNEVTYLIFIFTWYVVQGLLMGNFLFSGYDGPMQLGVYGVDLVSALMRRLDGEQVARNFDALDRLGIYGFLPAAWGSLFVDFRFWGLAVAALWGALVAVVYQHIRRGRDARWLLMAPFITMGILFSFINTPIGFSNGLVTHFWMVVAFVMARPLPRLRSAPVQALLHH
;
A
#
# COMPACT_ATOMS: atom_id res chain seq x y z
N MET A 1 4.62 13.93 1.15
CA MET A 1 3.76 13.89 2.33
C MET A 1 2.83 15.10 2.41
N LEU A 2 3.31 16.33 2.60
CA LEU A 2 2.44 17.52 2.75
C LEU A 2 1.43 17.70 1.62
N ARG A 3 1.83 17.50 0.36
CA ARG A 3 0.92 17.60 -0.80
C ARG A 3 -0.20 16.56 -0.77
N VAL A 4 0.07 15.36 -0.30
CA VAL A 4 -0.93 14.29 -0.16
C VAL A 4 -1.97 14.73 0.86
N TRP A 5 -1.53 15.17 2.04
CA TRP A 5 -2.42 15.60 3.11
C TRP A 5 -3.17 16.90 2.81
N ALA A 6 -2.53 17.84 2.12
CA ALA A 6 -3.22 19.03 1.61
C ALA A 6 -4.33 18.66 0.61
N ALA A 7 -4.09 17.68 -0.26
CA ALA A 7 -5.11 17.17 -1.18
C ALA A 7 -6.27 16.48 -0.42
N CYS A 8 -5.98 15.69 0.64
CA CYS A 8 -7.01 15.09 1.48
C CYS A 8 -7.88 16.16 2.18
N CYS A 9 -7.25 17.20 2.75
CA CYS A 9 -7.96 18.30 3.39
C CYS A 9 -8.80 19.09 2.38
N LEU A 10 -8.26 19.39 1.20
CA LEU A 10 -8.99 20.08 0.15
C LEU A 10 -10.18 19.25 -0.33
N LEU A 11 -9.96 17.95 -0.57
CA LEU A 11 -11.04 17.05 -0.96
C LEU A 11 -12.15 17.04 0.09
N TYR A 12 -11.80 16.91 1.37
CA TYR A 12 -12.79 16.97 2.46
C TYR A 12 -13.58 18.28 2.46
N ALA A 13 -12.92 19.42 2.23
CA ALA A 13 -13.57 20.73 2.23
C ALA A 13 -14.58 20.92 1.07
N VAL A 14 -14.42 20.20 -0.05
CA VAL A 14 -15.31 20.33 -1.22
C VAL A 14 -16.35 19.21 -1.32
N LEU A 15 -16.29 18.20 -0.46
CA LEU A 15 -17.23 17.08 -0.50
C LEU A 15 -18.62 17.48 -0.02
N PRO A 16 -19.69 16.97 -0.69
CA PRO A 16 -21.06 17.30 -0.36
C PRO A 16 -21.62 16.47 0.82
N PHE A 17 -20.81 15.73 1.56
CA PHE A 17 -21.25 15.02 2.77
C PHE A 17 -20.70 15.65 4.03
N GLN A 18 -21.47 15.55 5.09
CA GLN A 18 -21.19 16.13 6.39
C GLN A 18 -21.16 15.03 7.46
N LEU A 19 -20.30 15.21 8.45
CA LEU A 19 -20.40 14.44 9.70
C LEU A 19 -21.55 14.99 10.53
N VAL A 20 -22.46 14.11 10.95
CA VAL A 20 -23.66 14.53 11.70
C VAL A 20 -23.38 14.62 13.19
N ASP A 21 -22.72 13.61 13.76
CA ASP A 21 -22.63 13.40 15.19
C ASP A 21 -21.24 13.63 15.79
N ARG A 22 -20.26 13.98 14.95
CA ARG A 22 -18.87 14.11 15.38
C ARG A 22 -18.26 15.41 14.88
N GLN A 23 -17.82 16.23 15.81
CA GLN A 23 -17.14 17.48 15.48
C GLN A 23 -15.64 17.26 15.29
N PHE A 24 -15.12 17.89 14.25
CA PHE A 24 -13.69 17.96 14.00
C PHE A 24 -13.04 18.87 15.07
N THR A 25 -12.08 18.33 15.84
CA THR A 25 -11.47 19.07 16.94
C THR A 25 -10.19 19.78 16.50
N LEU A 26 -9.98 21.00 16.97
CA LEU A 26 -8.73 21.74 16.73
C LEU A 26 -7.54 21.04 17.40
N GLY A 27 -7.76 20.40 18.56
CA GLY A 27 -6.73 19.60 19.22
C GLY A 27 -6.26 18.42 18.38
N GLY A 28 -7.17 17.69 17.77
CA GLY A 28 -6.83 16.60 16.85
C GLY A 28 -6.08 17.07 15.60
N LEU A 29 -6.45 18.24 15.04
CA LEU A 29 -5.67 18.87 13.98
C LEU A 29 -4.26 19.24 14.43
N GLY A 30 -4.10 19.76 15.64
CA GLY A 30 -2.79 20.07 16.21
C GLY A 30 -1.89 18.84 16.28
N VAL A 31 -2.43 17.69 16.73
CA VAL A 31 -1.69 16.42 16.77
C VAL A 31 -1.33 15.93 15.36
N LEU A 32 -2.26 16.02 14.40
CA LEU A 32 -1.96 15.70 12.99
C LEU A 32 -0.79 16.54 12.46
N LEU A 33 -0.81 17.85 12.72
CA LEU A 33 0.26 18.75 12.31
C LEU A 33 1.60 18.42 12.98
N LEU A 34 1.58 17.98 14.25
CA LEU A 34 2.79 17.52 14.95
C LEU A 34 3.38 16.29 14.27
N PHE A 35 2.57 15.29 13.88
CA PHE A 35 3.05 14.12 13.14
C PHE A 35 3.64 14.50 11.78
N LEU A 36 2.95 15.34 11.01
CA LEU A 36 3.44 15.82 9.72
C LEU A 36 4.75 16.61 9.87
N THR A 37 4.82 17.48 10.86
CA THR A 37 6.03 18.26 11.17
C THR A 37 7.18 17.34 11.57
N SER A 38 6.92 16.36 12.43
CA SER A 38 7.92 15.39 12.87
C SER A 38 8.49 14.58 11.69
N PHE A 39 7.62 14.11 10.78
CA PHE A 39 8.07 13.48 9.53
C PHE A 39 8.95 14.42 8.70
N CYS A 40 8.55 15.69 8.54
CA CYS A 40 9.33 16.68 7.79
C CYS A 40 10.69 16.96 8.46
N LEU A 41 10.73 17.09 9.79
CA LEU A 41 11.98 17.25 10.52
C LEU A 41 12.91 16.06 10.32
N GLY A 42 12.37 14.83 10.33
CA GLY A 42 13.14 13.63 9.97
C GLY A 42 13.75 13.72 8.57
N THR A 43 12.99 14.21 7.58
CA THR A 43 13.54 14.39 6.22
C THR A 43 14.63 15.46 6.15
N LEU A 44 14.50 16.53 6.92
CA LEU A 44 15.46 17.66 6.94
C LEU A 44 16.73 17.32 7.73
N ALA A 45 16.66 16.40 8.69
CA ALA A 45 17.84 15.94 9.46
C ALA A 45 18.90 15.28 8.57
N ILE A 46 18.51 14.75 7.43
CA ILE A 46 19.43 14.12 6.47
C ILE A 46 19.97 15.18 5.50
N ARG A 47 21.25 15.47 5.63
CA ARG A 47 21.91 16.51 4.81
C ARG A 47 21.81 16.19 3.31
N PRO A 48 21.46 17.16 2.47
CA PRO A 48 21.43 16.98 1.03
C PRO A 48 22.82 16.68 0.48
N VAL A 49 22.90 15.70 -0.39
CA VAL A 49 24.16 15.28 -1.01
C VAL A 49 24.23 15.78 -2.44
N GLN A 50 25.42 16.22 -2.84
CA GLN A 50 25.64 16.62 -4.24
C GLN A 50 25.48 15.41 -5.17
N PRO A 51 24.81 15.59 -6.34
CA PRO A 51 24.73 14.54 -7.36
C PRO A 51 26.15 14.13 -7.78
N ALA A 52 26.39 12.82 -7.90
CA ALA A 52 27.65 12.37 -8.46
C ALA A 52 27.74 12.73 -9.96
N GLN A 53 28.92 13.06 -10.42
CA GLN A 53 29.22 13.11 -11.85
C GLN A 53 29.20 11.67 -12.39
N GLY A 54 28.21 11.35 -13.22
CA GLY A 54 27.99 10.01 -13.77
C GLY A 54 27.10 9.12 -12.90
N ALA A 55 25.91 8.82 -13.40
CA ALA A 55 24.97 7.90 -12.76
C ALA A 55 25.34 6.45 -13.03
N ALA A 56 25.12 5.56 -12.05
CA ALA A 56 25.26 4.11 -12.26
C ALA A 56 24.27 3.63 -13.33
N TRP A 57 24.70 2.67 -14.14
CA TRP A 57 23.80 2.06 -15.12
C TRP A 57 22.83 1.12 -14.41
N LEU A 58 21.57 1.09 -14.86
CA LEU A 58 20.57 0.16 -14.31
C LEU A 58 20.99 -1.30 -14.47
N HIS A 59 21.82 -1.57 -15.47
CA HIS A 59 22.26 -2.93 -15.79
C HIS A 59 23.57 -3.35 -15.13
N ASP A 60 24.19 -2.44 -14.33
CA ASP A 60 25.40 -2.76 -13.55
C ASP A 60 25.08 -3.52 -12.26
N ILE A 61 23.88 -4.12 -12.17
CA ILE A 61 23.44 -4.87 -10.99
C ILE A 61 23.04 -6.28 -11.43
N ASP A 62 23.64 -7.26 -10.78
CA ASP A 62 23.25 -8.66 -10.92
C ASP A 62 22.14 -9.01 -9.93
N PHE A 63 20.96 -9.29 -10.47
CA PHE A 63 19.78 -9.76 -9.74
C PHE A 63 19.53 -11.27 -9.92
N SER A 64 20.44 -12.03 -10.53
CA SER A 64 20.19 -13.43 -10.89
C SER A 64 19.82 -14.32 -9.71
N ARG A 65 20.48 -14.12 -8.57
CA ARG A 65 20.14 -14.82 -7.31
C ARG A 65 18.81 -14.34 -6.74
N THR A 66 18.63 -13.04 -6.67
CA THR A 66 17.39 -12.41 -6.20
C THR A 66 16.19 -12.87 -7.01
N GLU A 67 16.32 -12.89 -8.35
CA GLU A 67 15.23 -13.34 -9.23
C GLU A 67 14.85 -14.80 -8.94
N ARG A 68 15.83 -15.69 -8.77
CA ARG A 68 15.56 -17.10 -8.46
C ARG A 68 14.85 -17.28 -7.12
N VAL A 69 15.29 -16.57 -6.08
CA VAL A 69 14.67 -16.65 -4.75
C VAL A 69 13.25 -16.10 -4.79
N LEU A 70 13.05 -14.91 -5.36
CA LEU A 70 11.71 -14.33 -5.47
C LEU A 70 10.77 -15.18 -6.32
N ALA A 71 11.25 -15.76 -7.42
CA ALA A 71 10.48 -16.68 -8.26
C ALA A 71 10.10 -17.96 -7.50
N ALA A 72 11.03 -18.55 -6.76
CA ALA A 72 10.75 -19.74 -5.93
C ALA A 72 9.70 -19.45 -4.85
N VAL A 73 9.84 -18.33 -4.14
CA VAL A 73 8.89 -17.88 -3.11
C VAL A 73 7.51 -17.59 -3.72
N SER A 74 7.46 -16.94 -4.88
CA SER A 74 6.22 -16.71 -5.61
C SER A 74 5.55 -18.02 -6.06
N SER A 75 6.34 -19.03 -6.46
CA SER A 75 5.80 -20.35 -6.79
C SER A 75 5.24 -21.07 -5.57
N ILE A 76 5.88 -20.96 -4.41
CA ILE A 76 5.35 -21.46 -3.15
C ILE A 76 4.00 -20.78 -2.85
N THR A 77 3.90 -19.47 -3.03
CA THR A 77 2.62 -18.76 -2.85
C THR A 77 1.51 -19.36 -3.71
N VAL A 78 1.76 -19.59 -5.00
CA VAL A 78 0.75 -20.17 -5.90
C VAL A 78 0.31 -21.54 -5.40
N LEU A 79 1.26 -22.40 -5.04
CA LEU A 79 0.96 -23.76 -4.56
C LEU A 79 0.13 -23.76 -3.28
N VAL A 80 0.53 -22.98 -2.27
CA VAL A 80 -0.18 -22.97 -0.98
C VAL A 80 -1.53 -22.27 -1.08
N MET A 81 -1.67 -21.24 -1.94
CA MET A 81 -2.97 -20.61 -2.18
C MET A 81 -3.91 -21.53 -2.95
N LEU A 82 -3.44 -22.31 -3.91
CA LEU A 82 -4.25 -23.34 -4.57
C LEU A 82 -4.73 -24.41 -3.59
N LEU A 83 -3.90 -24.80 -2.62
CA LEU A 83 -4.31 -25.73 -1.58
C LEU A 83 -5.39 -25.12 -0.67
N ASP A 84 -5.25 -23.85 -0.29
CA ASP A 84 -6.23 -23.14 0.55
C ASP A 84 -7.55 -22.87 -0.20
N MET A 85 -7.49 -22.69 -1.52
CA MET A 85 -8.67 -22.50 -2.38
C MET A 85 -9.53 -23.76 -2.52
N ARG A 86 -8.94 -24.95 -2.36
CA ARG A 86 -9.63 -26.21 -2.58
C ARG A 86 -10.88 -26.38 -1.73
N ASP A 87 -10.83 -25.86 -0.50
CA ASP A 87 -11.89 -26.00 0.49
C ASP A 87 -12.77 -24.75 0.61
N LYS A 88 -12.62 -23.80 -0.32
CA LYS A 88 -13.30 -22.49 -0.31
C LYS A 88 -13.89 -22.18 -1.69
N ASN A 89 -15.11 -21.67 -1.70
CA ASN A 89 -15.74 -21.15 -2.94
C ASN A 89 -15.28 -19.71 -3.24
N VAL A 90 -14.00 -19.56 -3.58
CA VAL A 90 -13.34 -18.24 -3.76
C VAL A 90 -13.83 -17.45 -4.98
N PHE A 91 -14.61 -18.06 -5.87
CA PHE A 91 -15.20 -17.39 -7.04
C PHE A 91 -16.54 -16.74 -6.72
N ASP A 92 -17.17 -17.10 -5.61
CA ASP A 92 -18.33 -16.40 -5.08
C ASP A 92 -17.85 -15.23 -4.18
N LEU A 93 -17.99 -14.01 -4.70
CA LEU A 93 -17.55 -12.82 -3.99
C LEU A 93 -18.38 -12.52 -2.74
N GLY A 94 -19.68 -12.89 -2.76
CA GLY A 94 -20.59 -12.74 -1.62
C GLY A 94 -20.19 -13.67 -0.47
N GLU A 95 -19.99 -14.95 -0.77
CA GLU A 95 -19.56 -15.95 0.22
C GLU A 95 -18.16 -15.64 0.77
N SER A 96 -17.23 -15.25 -0.09
CA SER A 96 -15.88 -14.82 0.32
C SER A 96 -15.92 -13.60 1.25
N TYR A 97 -16.85 -12.66 1.02
CA TYR A 97 -17.03 -11.50 1.89
C TYR A 97 -17.67 -11.88 3.23
N ALA A 98 -18.74 -12.71 3.23
CA ALA A 98 -19.39 -13.18 4.43
C ALA A 98 -18.39 -13.94 5.33
N THR A 99 -17.65 -14.91 4.78
CA THR A 99 -16.61 -15.66 5.50
C THR A 99 -15.57 -14.73 6.14
N ARG A 100 -15.16 -13.69 5.43
CA ARG A 100 -14.21 -12.71 5.97
C ARG A 100 -14.82 -11.84 7.06
N SER A 101 -16.09 -11.46 6.94
CA SER A 101 -16.84 -10.71 7.95
C SER A 101 -16.96 -11.52 9.24
N ASP A 102 -17.34 -12.79 9.11
CA ASP A 102 -17.47 -13.73 10.24
C ASP A 102 -16.13 -13.98 10.92
N GLN A 103 -15.05 -14.13 10.15
CA GLN A 103 -13.70 -14.23 10.70
C GLN A 103 -13.28 -12.95 11.43
N ALA A 104 -13.63 -11.79 10.91
CA ALA A 104 -13.33 -10.52 11.58
C ALA A 104 -14.12 -10.39 12.89
N ALA A 105 -15.41 -10.75 12.90
CA ALA A 105 -16.24 -10.77 14.10
C ALA A 105 -15.70 -11.76 15.15
N ALA A 106 -15.38 -12.98 14.76
CA ALA A 106 -14.79 -13.98 15.65
C ALA A 106 -13.45 -13.53 16.26
N LEU A 107 -12.64 -12.81 15.47
CA LEU A 107 -11.39 -12.22 15.95
C LEU A 107 -11.63 -11.08 16.95
N MET A 108 -12.72 -10.35 16.84
CA MET A 108 -13.13 -9.33 17.84
C MET A 108 -13.55 -9.97 19.15
N GLU A 109 -14.22 -11.12 19.09
CA GLU A 109 -14.65 -11.90 20.24
C GLU A 109 -13.50 -12.67 20.93
N GLY A 110 -12.26 -12.47 20.48
CA GLY A 110 -11.09 -13.13 21.06
C GLY A 110 -10.85 -14.56 20.58
N ALA A 111 -11.62 -15.04 19.58
CA ALA A 111 -11.42 -16.37 19.04
C ALA A 111 -10.04 -16.50 18.37
N ALA A 112 -9.39 -17.66 18.59
CA ALA A 112 -8.13 -17.96 17.93
C ALA A 112 -8.33 -17.97 16.40
N SER A 113 -7.39 -17.38 15.66
CA SER A 113 -7.43 -17.34 14.20
C SER A 113 -7.62 -18.75 13.62
N SER A 114 -8.71 -18.97 12.90
CA SER A 114 -9.02 -20.22 12.19
C SER A 114 -8.29 -20.34 10.84
N SER A 115 -7.33 -19.45 10.56
CA SER A 115 -6.62 -19.43 9.28
C SER A 115 -5.76 -20.68 9.08
N SER A 116 -5.89 -21.33 7.92
CA SER A 116 -5.12 -22.52 7.55
C SER A 116 -3.62 -22.23 7.53
N LEU A 117 -2.78 -23.24 7.77
CA LEU A 117 -1.33 -23.13 7.64
C LEU A 117 -0.93 -22.69 6.21
N ALA A 118 -1.66 -23.20 5.19
CA ALA A 118 -1.45 -22.83 3.79
C ALA A 118 -1.68 -21.32 3.59
N PHE A 119 -2.77 -20.75 4.11
CA PHE A 119 -3.03 -19.31 4.08
C PHE A 119 -1.91 -18.51 4.75
N GLN A 120 -1.42 -18.94 5.91
CA GLN A 120 -0.37 -18.25 6.65
C GLN A 120 0.96 -18.21 5.87
N ILE A 121 1.37 -19.35 5.30
CA ILE A 121 2.55 -19.41 4.44
C ILE A 121 2.36 -18.52 3.22
N GLY A 122 1.20 -18.58 2.57
CA GLY A 122 0.86 -17.74 1.44
C GLY A 122 0.91 -16.25 1.80
N PHE A 123 0.37 -15.88 2.96
CA PHE A 123 0.40 -14.51 3.46
C PHE A 123 1.82 -13.96 3.69
N LEU A 124 2.76 -14.80 4.10
CA LEU A 124 4.16 -14.43 4.27
C LEU A 124 4.96 -14.43 2.96
N THR A 125 4.50 -15.12 1.95
CA THR A 125 5.28 -15.32 0.71
C THR A 125 4.79 -14.47 -0.46
N TYR A 126 3.48 -14.17 -0.57
CA TYR A 126 2.95 -13.40 -1.71
C TYR A 126 3.58 -12.01 -1.88
N PRO A 127 4.00 -11.28 -0.82
CA PRO A 127 4.59 -9.96 -1.01
C PRO A 127 5.93 -9.97 -1.77
N ALA A 128 6.60 -11.13 -1.84
CA ALA A 128 7.78 -11.30 -2.70
C ALA A 128 7.45 -11.04 -4.19
N SER A 129 6.20 -11.28 -4.59
CA SER A 129 5.73 -11.03 -5.96
C SER A 129 5.69 -9.54 -6.31
N PHE A 130 5.39 -8.65 -5.35
CA PHE A 130 5.51 -7.21 -5.55
C PHE A 130 6.95 -6.79 -5.78
N VAL A 131 7.88 -7.37 -5.02
CA VAL A 131 9.31 -7.07 -5.16
C VAL A 131 9.83 -7.60 -6.49
N TYR A 132 9.39 -8.80 -6.92
CA TYR A 132 9.69 -9.34 -8.25
C TYR A 132 9.20 -8.40 -9.35
N LEU A 133 7.96 -7.91 -9.25
CA LEU A 133 7.34 -6.99 -10.19
C LEU A 133 8.13 -5.68 -10.31
N VAL A 134 8.42 -5.04 -9.17
CA VAL A 134 9.21 -3.78 -9.13
C VAL A 134 10.59 -3.99 -9.71
N ARG A 135 11.30 -5.06 -9.32
CA ARG A 135 12.62 -5.37 -9.83
C ARG A 135 12.59 -5.54 -11.36
N ALA A 136 11.62 -6.28 -11.88
CA ALA A 136 11.49 -6.50 -13.32
C ALA A 136 11.22 -5.19 -14.08
N ILE A 137 10.26 -4.37 -13.59
CA ILE A 137 9.92 -3.09 -14.25
C ILE A 137 11.09 -2.11 -14.22
N VAL A 138 11.79 -2.00 -13.08
CA VAL A 138 12.86 -1.01 -12.93
C VAL A 138 14.14 -1.42 -13.68
N PHE A 139 14.54 -2.69 -13.60
CA PHE A 139 15.89 -3.11 -14.01
C PHE A 139 15.95 -3.93 -15.28
N ASP A 140 14.90 -4.67 -15.69
CA ASP A 140 15.00 -5.52 -16.86
C ASP A 140 15.07 -4.70 -18.16
N ARG A 141 15.97 -5.09 -19.06
CA ARG A 141 16.07 -4.48 -20.40
C ARG A 141 14.80 -4.73 -21.23
N LYS A 142 14.26 -5.95 -21.13
CA LYS A 142 13.03 -6.38 -21.79
C LYS A 142 12.13 -7.05 -20.76
N LEU A 143 10.90 -6.57 -20.63
CA LEU A 143 9.91 -7.22 -19.79
C LEU A 143 9.53 -8.57 -20.41
N ARG A 144 9.73 -9.65 -19.65
CA ARG A 144 9.36 -11.02 -20.02
C ARG A 144 7.97 -11.30 -19.48
N PHE A 145 6.95 -11.04 -20.31
CA PHE A 145 5.54 -11.09 -19.89
C PHE A 145 5.15 -12.41 -19.24
N GLY A 146 5.57 -13.56 -19.80
CA GLY A 146 5.28 -14.88 -19.22
C GLY A 146 5.83 -15.04 -17.80
N ARG A 147 7.03 -14.54 -17.53
CA ARG A 147 7.59 -14.57 -16.16
C ARG A 147 6.85 -13.65 -15.21
N LEU A 148 6.44 -12.45 -15.66
CA LEU A 148 5.64 -11.54 -14.87
C LEU A 148 4.26 -12.13 -14.57
N ALA A 149 3.63 -12.77 -15.55
CA ALA A 149 2.35 -13.44 -15.36
C ALA A 149 2.44 -14.51 -14.26
N VAL A 150 3.47 -15.36 -14.30
CA VAL A 150 3.61 -16.49 -13.37
C VAL A 150 4.13 -16.05 -11.99
N PHE A 151 5.15 -15.20 -11.92
CA PHE A 151 5.86 -14.91 -10.66
C PHE A 151 5.44 -13.58 -9.99
N ALA A 152 4.68 -12.73 -10.69
CA ALA A 152 4.14 -11.53 -10.11
C ALA A 152 2.62 -11.55 -10.06
N PHE A 153 1.94 -11.59 -11.22
CA PHE A 153 0.49 -11.40 -11.27
C PHE A 153 -0.30 -12.60 -10.74
N LEU A 154 0.09 -13.83 -11.05
CA LEU A 154 -0.63 -15.03 -10.59
C LEU A 154 -0.64 -15.17 -9.05
N PRO A 155 0.48 -15.04 -8.31
CA PRO A 155 0.44 -15.08 -6.84
C PRO A 155 -0.42 -13.96 -6.24
N ILE A 156 -0.36 -12.74 -6.80
CA ILE A 156 -1.16 -11.60 -6.36
C ILE A 156 -2.65 -11.87 -6.59
N LEU A 157 -3.01 -12.39 -7.76
CA LEU A 157 -4.39 -12.73 -8.11
C LEU A 157 -4.93 -13.82 -7.18
N MET A 158 -4.19 -14.92 -7.01
CA MET A 158 -4.58 -16.03 -6.11
C MET A 158 -4.81 -15.52 -4.69
N THR A 159 -3.87 -14.72 -4.17
CA THR A 159 -4.03 -14.12 -2.83
C THR A 159 -5.24 -13.19 -2.76
N THR A 160 -5.49 -12.41 -3.80
CA THR A 160 -6.65 -11.50 -3.89
C THR A 160 -7.97 -12.28 -3.79
N LEU A 161 -8.08 -13.39 -4.53
CA LEU A 161 -9.26 -14.28 -4.51
C LEU A 161 -9.44 -14.94 -3.15
N VAL A 162 -8.39 -15.56 -2.60
CA VAL A 162 -8.44 -16.24 -1.30
C VAL A 162 -8.78 -15.28 -0.16
N MET A 163 -8.27 -14.06 -0.20
CA MET A 163 -8.57 -13.04 0.81
C MET A 163 -9.91 -12.35 0.62
N GLY A 164 -10.59 -12.53 -0.51
CA GLY A 164 -11.80 -11.77 -0.86
C GLY A 164 -11.57 -10.25 -0.82
N GLY A 165 -10.32 -9.82 -0.99
CA GLY A 165 -9.90 -8.43 -0.81
C GLY A 165 -9.35 -7.81 -2.09
N ARG A 166 -9.42 -6.48 -2.19
CA ARG A 166 -8.97 -5.70 -3.36
C ARG A 166 -7.56 -5.14 -3.21
N ALA A 167 -7.10 -5.05 -1.97
CA ALA A 167 -5.86 -4.34 -1.65
C ALA A 167 -4.62 -4.87 -2.38
N PRO A 168 -4.35 -6.20 -2.50
CA PRO A 168 -3.17 -6.67 -3.19
C PRO A 168 -3.15 -6.29 -4.67
N LEU A 169 -4.32 -6.32 -5.34
CA LEU A 169 -4.43 -5.98 -6.76
C LEU A 169 -4.23 -4.48 -7.01
N LEU A 170 -4.89 -3.64 -6.20
CA LEU A 170 -4.69 -2.19 -6.23
C LEU A 170 -3.22 -1.83 -5.97
N TYR A 171 -2.61 -2.48 -4.99
CA TYR A 171 -1.20 -2.30 -4.67
C TYR A 171 -0.31 -2.64 -5.86
N ALA A 172 -0.57 -3.77 -6.55
CA ALA A 172 0.19 -4.19 -7.73
C ALA A 172 0.11 -3.17 -8.88
N ILE A 173 -1.08 -2.62 -9.15
CA ILE A 173 -1.29 -1.62 -10.20
C ILE A 173 -0.49 -0.36 -9.88
N LEU A 174 -0.66 0.18 -8.69
CA LEU A 174 -0.04 1.45 -8.30
C LEU A 174 1.48 1.33 -8.18
N ILE A 175 1.98 0.24 -7.56
CA ILE A 175 3.42 0.05 -7.45
C ILE A 175 4.07 -0.16 -8.82
N SER A 176 3.37 -0.77 -9.79
CA SER A 176 3.83 -0.87 -11.18
C SER A 176 3.98 0.51 -11.82
N GLY A 177 3.00 1.39 -11.61
CA GLY A 177 3.04 2.77 -12.08
C GLY A 177 4.23 3.55 -11.48
N PHE A 178 4.46 3.41 -10.17
CA PHE A 178 5.61 4.04 -9.50
C PHE A 178 6.95 3.44 -9.94
N ALA A 179 7.02 2.13 -10.15
CA ALA A 179 8.22 1.48 -10.66
C ALA A 179 8.57 1.98 -12.09
N TYR A 180 7.56 2.07 -12.95
CA TYR A 180 7.73 2.62 -14.29
C TYR A 180 8.15 4.10 -14.25
N GLY A 181 7.49 4.90 -13.42
CA GLY A 181 7.83 6.32 -13.21
C GLY A 181 9.26 6.50 -12.71
N THR A 182 9.67 5.70 -11.72
CA THR A 182 11.03 5.69 -11.16
C THR A 182 12.06 5.41 -12.24
N ARG A 183 11.87 4.33 -13.03
CA ARG A 183 12.73 4.00 -14.16
C ARG A 183 12.83 5.15 -15.16
N LYS A 184 11.69 5.69 -15.60
CA LYS A 184 11.63 6.78 -16.59
C LYS A 184 12.36 8.04 -16.12
N LEU A 185 12.13 8.45 -14.87
CA LEU A 185 12.78 9.62 -14.27
C LEU A 185 14.29 9.41 -14.15
N TYR A 186 14.72 8.21 -13.71
CA TYR A 186 16.13 7.90 -13.59
C TYR A 186 16.85 7.90 -14.94
N LEU A 187 16.29 7.23 -15.96
CA LEU A 187 16.87 7.19 -17.31
C LEU A 187 16.98 8.59 -17.95
N ARG A 188 15.98 9.45 -17.74
CA ARG A 188 16.02 10.86 -18.21
C ARG A 188 17.16 11.62 -17.55
N ARG A 189 17.29 11.49 -16.22
CA ARG A 189 18.28 12.20 -15.42
C ARG A 189 19.71 11.72 -15.68
N SER A 190 19.91 10.43 -15.91
CA SER A 190 21.22 9.84 -16.15
C SER A 190 21.73 10.01 -17.58
N GLY A 191 20.97 10.65 -18.46
CA GLY A 191 21.30 10.78 -19.88
C GLY A 191 21.17 9.47 -20.69
N GLN A 192 20.75 8.38 -20.02
CA GLN A 192 20.63 7.05 -20.63
C GLN A 192 19.34 6.90 -21.47
N GLY A 193 18.45 7.89 -21.43
CA GLY A 193 17.14 7.87 -22.09
C GLY A 193 17.19 7.73 -23.62
N ARG A 194 18.20 8.29 -24.28
CA ARG A 194 18.34 8.26 -25.75
C ARG A 194 18.64 6.85 -26.26
N SER A 195 19.43 6.08 -25.53
CA SER A 195 19.80 4.70 -25.89
C SER A 195 18.66 3.68 -25.70
N HIS A 196 17.66 4.01 -24.88
CA HIS A 196 16.57 3.10 -24.50
C HIS A 196 15.19 3.54 -25.02
N ALA A 197 15.09 4.72 -25.63
CA ALA A 197 13.83 5.29 -26.13
C ALA A 197 13.22 4.52 -27.33
N GLY A 198 13.97 3.63 -27.95
CA GLY A 198 13.59 2.98 -29.22
C GLY A 198 12.74 1.71 -29.10
N ARG A 199 12.45 1.19 -27.91
CA ARG A 199 11.64 -0.04 -27.76
C ARG A 199 10.48 0.18 -26.79
N GLY A 200 9.42 0.76 -27.33
CA GLY A 200 8.11 0.75 -26.66
C GLY A 200 7.67 -0.70 -26.36
N LEU A 201 6.77 -0.86 -25.38
CA LEU A 201 6.11 -2.13 -25.13
C LEU A 201 5.53 -2.66 -26.45
N GLY A 202 5.83 -3.92 -26.80
CA GLY A 202 5.24 -4.56 -27.98
C GLY A 202 3.70 -4.52 -27.89
N GLY A 203 3.03 -4.59 -29.04
CA GLY A 203 1.56 -4.48 -29.09
C GLY A 203 0.85 -5.45 -28.13
N LEU A 204 1.26 -6.73 -28.12
CA LEU A 204 0.71 -7.75 -27.21
C LEU A 204 0.92 -7.41 -25.72
N ALA A 205 2.06 -6.80 -25.37
CA ALA A 205 2.32 -6.39 -24.00
C ALA A 205 1.42 -5.23 -23.57
N ARG A 206 1.12 -4.27 -24.46
CA ARG A 206 0.18 -3.19 -24.18
C ARG A 206 -1.22 -3.74 -23.99
N ILE A 207 -1.68 -4.63 -24.88
CA ILE A 207 -2.99 -5.28 -24.78
C ILE A 207 -3.10 -6.03 -23.46
N GLY A 208 -2.09 -6.83 -23.08
CA GLY A 208 -2.08 -7.57 -21.81
C GLY A 208 -2.15 -6.67 -20.57
N ILE A 209 -1.42 -5.54 -20.56
CA ILE A 209 -1.50 -4.56 -19.45
C ILE A 209 -2.88 -3.90 -19.42
N THR A 210 -3.38 -3.47 -20.58
CA THR A 210 -4.70 -2.82 -20.64
C THR A 210 -5.80 -3.77 -20.17
N LEU A 211 -5.77 -5.04 -20.61
CA LEU A 211 -6.72 -6.05 -20.17
C LEU A 211 -6.60 -6.31 -18.65
N PHE A 212 -5.38 -6.45 -18.13
CA PHE A 212 -5.15 -6.62 -16.70
C PHE A 212 -5.73 -5.46 -15.89
N VAL A 213 -5.48 -4.22 -16.31
CA VAL A 213 -6.02 -3.02 -15.64
C VAL A 213 -7.55 -2.98 -15.74
N ALA A 214 -8.12 -3.27 -16.91
CA ALA A 214 -9.56 -3.28 -17.10
C ALA A 214 -10.27 -4.34 -16.24
N VAL A 215 -9.75 -5.58 -16.23
CA VAL A 215 -10.27 -6.66 -15.37
C VAL A 215 -10.14 -6.32 -13.89
N SER A 216 -9.02 -5.71 -13.50
CA SER A 216 -8.80 -5.29 -12.12
C SER A 216 -9.77 -4.19 -11.67
N LEU A 217 -10.04 -3.20 -12.54
CA LEU A 217 -11.02 -2.15 -12.27
C LEU A 217 -12.43 -2.73 -12.18
N TYR A 218 -12.79 -3.61 -13.11
CA TYR A 218 -14.08 -4.31 -13.06
C TYR A 218 -14.24 -5.07 -11.74
N TYR A 219 -13.26 -5.89 -11.37
CA TYR A 219 -13.27 -6.61 -10.09
C TYR A 219 -13.38 -5.67 -8.90
N PHE A 220 -12.65 -4.56 -8.93
CA PHE A 220 -12.66 -3.56 -7.86
C PHE A 220 -14.06 -2.94 -7.68
N ILE A 221 -14.73 -2.61 -8.77
CA ILE A 221 -16.10 -2.07 -8.76
C ILE A 221 -17.10 -3.16 -8.34
N ALA A 222 -17.00 -4.35 -8.91
CA ALA A 222 -17.89 -5.47 -8.59
C ALA A 222 -17.93 -5.77 -7.08
N VAL A 223 -16.76 -5.82 -6.42
CA VAL A 223 -16.68 -6.05 -4.97
C VAL A 223 -17.38 -4.95 -4.16
N PHE A 224 -17.44 -3.69 -4.64
CA PHE A 224 -18.20 -2.65 -3.92
C PHE A 224 -19.70 -2.91 -4.00
N PHE A 225 -20.22 -3.29 -5.16
CA PHE A 225 -21.64 -3.58 -5.33
C PHE A 225 -22.04 -4.87 -4.60
N THR A 226 -21.26 -5.94 -4.70
CA THR A 226 -21.52 -7.17 -3.93
C THR A 226 -21.58 -6.91 -2.41
N ARG A 227 -20.72 -6.03 -1.90
CA ARG A 227 -20.79 -5.62 -0.49
C ARG A 227 -22.03 -4.80 -0.16
N ALA A 228 -22.45 -3.95 -1.08
CA ALA A 228 -23.68 -3.20 -0.91
C ALA A 228 -24.90 -4.15 -0.89
N GLU A 229 -24.94 -5.17 -1.72
CA GLU A 229 -26.01 -6.18 -1.75
C GLU A 229 -26.22 -6.86 -0.40
N VAL A 230 -25.14 -7.16 0.33
CA VAL A 230 -25.21 -7.79 1.67
C VAL A 230 -25.96 -6.95 2.70
N VAL A 231 -25.98 -5.62 2.53
CA VAL A 231 -26.63 -4.68 3.45
C VAL A 231 -27.90 -4.04 2.86
N GLY A 232 -28.49 -4.64 1.85
CA GLY A 232 -29.73 -4.15 1.23
C GLY A 232 -29.51 -3.23 0.01
N GLY A 233 -28.39 -3.38 -0.67
CA GLY A 233 -28.05 -2.62 -1.88
C GLY A 233 -27.41 -1.26 -1.56
N VAL A 234 -27.32 -0.43 -2.59
CA VAL A 234 -26.72 0.91 -2.48
C VAL A 234 -27.46 1.79 -1.47
N SER A 235 -28.77 1.69 -1.40
CA SER A 235 -29.59 2.43 -0.41
C SER A 235 -29.25 2.00 1.01
N GLY A 236 -29.11 0.70 1.27
CA GLY A 236 -28.68 0.18 2.57
C GLY A 236 -27.27 0.64 2.96
N MET A 237 -26.35 0.76 1.98
CA MET A 237 -25.02 1.33 2.26
C MET A 237 -25.06 2.81 2.65
N PHE A 238 -25.96 3.62 2.10
CA PHE A 238 -26.15 5.00 2.53
C PHE A 238 -26.75 5.07 3.95
N GLU A 239 -27.68 4.17 4.29
CA GLU A 239 -28.21 4.04 5.63
C GLU A 239 -27.12 3.64 6.64
N VAL A 240 -26.26 2.68 6.30
CA VAL A 240 -25.08 2.30 7.10
C VAL A 240 -24.13 3.51 7.27
N ALA A 241 -23.90 4.28 6.20
CA ALA A 241 -23.07 5.47 6.27
C ALA A 241 -23.66 6.51 7.23
N GLU A 242 -24.97 6.70 7.22
CA GLU A 242 -25.65 7.66 8.11
C GLU A 242 -25.70 7.17 9.56
N THR A 243 -26.11 5.91 9.79
CA THR A 243 -26.37 5.39 11.13
C THR A 243 -25.10 4.93 11.87
N ILE A 244 -24.16 4.30 11.15
CA ILE A 244 -22.96 3.73 11.76
C ILE A 244 -21.75 4.66 11.63
N TRP A 245 -21.58 5.30 10.47
CA TRP A 245 -20.44 6.19 10.25
C TRP A 245 -20.70 7.64 10.59
N GLY A 246 -21.97 8.00 10.85
CA GLY A 246 -22.36 9.37 11.16
C GLY A 246 -22.16 10.33 9.99
N ILE A 247 -22.31 9.85 8.74
CA ILE A 247 -22.15 10.64 7.53
C ILE A 247 -23.50 10.90 6.92
N SER A 248 -23.89 12.17 6.78
CA SER A 248 -25.12 12.56 6.13
C SER A 248 -24.86 13.24 4.80
N PHE A 249 -25.72 12.92 3.83
CA PHE A 249 -25.80 13.58 2.53
C PHE A 249 -26.82 14.72 2.56
N ARG A 250 -26.77 15.62 3.54
CA ARG A 250 -27.76 16.67 3.72
C ARG A 250 -27.40 17.94 2.96
N GLY A 251 -28.41 18.51 2.32
CA GLY A 251 -28.41 19.82 1.69
C GLY A 251 -28.50 19.81 0.19
N ALA A 252 -28.80 20.97 -0.37
CA ALA A 252 -28.90 21.20 -1.83
C ALA A 252 -27.59 20.83 -2.59
N GLY A 253 -26.47 20.74 -1.87
CA GLY A 253 -25.16 20.40 -2.42
C GLY A 253 -24.96 18.92 -2.76
N SER A 254 -25.78 17.99 -2.22
CA SER A 254 -25.67 16.55 -2.55
C SER A 254 -26.80 16.06 -3.45
N GLN A 255 -27.98 16.68 -3.38
CA GLN A 255 -29.16 16.25 -4.13
C GLN A 255 -28.92 16.20 -5.63
N TRP A 256 -28.21 17.17 -6.19
CA TRP A 256 -27.87 17.19 -7.61
C TRP A 256 -27.05 15.95 -8.07
N MET A 257 -26.26 15.36 -7.18
CA MET A 257 -25.50 14.15 -7.52
C MET A 257 -26.44 12.96 -7.73
N PHE A 258 -27.45 12.81 -6.86
CA PHE A 258 -28.44 11.75 -6.98
C PHE A 258 -29.33 11.97 -8.20
N ASP A 259 -29.76 13.21 -8.46
CA ASP A 259 -30.64 13.57 -9.57
C ASP A 259 -29.91 13.42 -10.93
N LEU A 260 -28.64 13.81 -11.01
CA LEU A 260 -27.87 13.81 -12.26
C LEU A 260 -27.15 12.48 -12.54
N LEU A 261 -26.57 11.86 -11.51
CA LEU A 261 -25.68 10.71 -11.67
C LEU A 261 -26.36 9.38 -11.28
N GLY A 262 -27.49 9.45 -10.55
CA GLY A 262 -28.14 8.28 -9.97
C GLY A 262 -27.43 7.74 -8.73
N ASN A 263 -28.09 6.79 -8.05
CA ASN A 263 -27.61 6.25 -6.77
C ASN A 263 -26.28 5.49 -6.91
N GLU A 264 -26.12 4.69 -7.96
CA GLU A 264 -24.96 3.83 -8.14
C GLU A 264 -23.66 4.61 -8.35
N VAL A 265 -23.70 5.62 -9.24
CA VAL A 265 -22.53 6.46 -9.52
C VAL A 265 -22.22 7.34 -8.32
N THR A 266 -23.24 7.89 -7.66
CA THR A 266 -23.08 8.67 -6.44
C THR A 266 -22.43 7.82 -5.34
N TYR A 267 -22.87 6.56 -5.18
CA TYR A 267 -22.26 5.62 -4.26
C TYR A 267 -20.76 5.37 -4.56
N LEU A 268 -20.40 5.15 -5.82
CA LEU A 268 -18.99 4.97 -6.18
C LEU A 268 -18.16 6.22 -5.87
N ILE A 269 -18.64 7.41 -6.20
CA ILE A 269 -17.96 8.67 -5.87
C ILE A 269 -17.81 8.80 -4.35
N PHE A 270 -18.89 8.53 -3.60
CA PHE A 270 -18.86 8.57 -2.15
C PHE A 270 -17.80 7.61 -1.59
N ILE A 271 -17.85 6.33 -1.94
CA ILE A 271 -16.96 5.35 -1.32
C ILE A 271 -15.47 5.60 -1.68
N PHE A 272 -15.17 6.00 -2.91
CA PHE A 272 -13.81 6.36 -3.29
C PHE A 272 -13.29 7.58 -2.55
N THR A 273 -14.10 8.61 -2.42
CA THR A 273 -13.71 9.83 -1.70
C THR A 273 -13.63 9.59 -0.19
N TRP A 274 -14.53 8.77 0.34
CA TRP A 274 -14.49 8.33 1.74
C TRP A 274 -13.18 7.61 2.09
N TYR A 275 -12.72 6.69 1.23
CA TYR A 275 -11.43 6.04 1.45
C TYR A 275 -10.25 7.01 1.54
N VAL A 276 -10.33 8.17 0.91
CA VAL A 276 -9.27 9.19 0.98
C VAL A 276 -9.39 10.05 2.23
N VAL A 277 -10.61 10.44 2.61
CA VAL A 277 -10.82 11.43 3.69
C VAL A 277 -11.04 10.81 5.06
N GLN A 278 -11.49 9.54 5.14
CA GLN A 278 -11.77 8.89 6.42
C GLN A 278 -10.58 8.92 7.38
N GLY A 279 -9.35 8.75 6.84
CA GLY A 279 -8.14 8.77 7.65
C GLY A 279 -7.89 10.12 8.33
N LEU A 280 -8.31 11.22 7.71
CA LEU A 280 -8.26 12.55 8.31
C LEU A 280 -9.25 12.65 9.49
N LEU A 281 -10.47 12.18 9.29
CA LEU A 281 -11.55 12.27 10.27
C LEU A 281 -11.34 11.31 11.43
N MET A 282 -11.12 10.04 11.12
CA MET A 282 -10.90 9.00 12.14
C MET A 282 -9.62 9.25 12.93
N GLY A 283 -8.56 9.74 12.28
CA GLY A 283 -7.35 10.17 12.96
C GLY A 283 -7.63 11.31 13.95
N ASN A 284 -8.43 12.30 13.57
CA ASN A 284 -8.81 13.40 14.46
C ASN A 284 -9.55 12.91 15.71
N PHE A 285 -10.48 11.97 15.55
CA PHE A 285 -11.21 11.38 16.68
C PHE A 285 -10.30 10.56 17.59
N LEU A 286 -9.38 9.79 17.02
CA LEU A 286 -8.38 9.07 17.80
C LEU A 286 -7.48 10.00 18.61
N PHE A 287 -7.01 11.08 18.01
CA PHE A 287 -6.14 12.03 18.71
C PHE A 287 -6.80 12.71 19.89
N SER A 288 -8.12 12.94 19.82
CA SER A 288 -8.88 13.63 20.86
C SER A 288 -9.53 12.69 21.89
N GLY A 289 -9.85 11.44 21.51
CA GLY A 289 -10.68 10.57 22.33
C GLY A 289 -10.03 9.24 22.74
N TYR A 290 -8.92 8.81 22.13
CA TYR A 290 -8.32 7.54 22.49
C TYR A 290 -7.56 7.63 23.81
N ASP A 291 -8.03 6.91 24.82
CA ASP A 291 -7.47 6.81 26.18
C ASP A 291 -6.85 5.43 26.48
N GLY A 292 -6.96 4.46 25.56
CA GLY A 292 -6.46 3.10 25.71
C GLY A 292 -4.94 3.00 25.82
N PRO A 293 -4.38 1.82 26.09
CA PRO A 293 -2.94 1.60 26.22
C PRO A 293 -2.22 1.74 24.87
N MET A 294 -0.88 1.87 24.90
CA MET A 294 -0.03 1.73 23.72
C MET A 294 -0.08 0.28 23.21
N GLN A 295 -0.35 0.09 21.92
CA GLN A 295 -0.51 -1.25 21.34
C GLN A 295 0.75 -1.80 20.67
N LEU A 296 1.82 -1.02 20.60
CA LEU A 296 3.17 -1.44 20.15
C LEU A 296 3.18 -2.13 18.77
N GLY A 297 2.39 -1.65 17.84
CA GLY A 297 2.27 -2.18 16.47
C GLY A 297 1.13 -3.18 16.27
N VAL A 298 0.40 -3.57 17.31
CA VAL A 298 -0.72 -4.52 17.21
C VAL A 298 -1.88 -3.94 16.41
N TYR A 299 -2.12 -2.63 16.52
CA TYR A 299 -3.18 -1.98 15.77
C TYR A 299 -2.81 -1.72 14.31
N GLY A 300 -1.61 -1.20 14.07
CA GLY A 300 -1.20 -0.71 12.75
C GLY A 300 -0.57 -1.75 11.85
N VAL A 301 -0.20 -2.95 12.34
CA VAL A 301 0.56 -3.96 11.58
C VAL A 301 -0.07 -5.34 11.70
N ASP A 302 -0.72 -5.80 10.63
CA ASP A 302 -1.46 -7.07 10.59
C ASP A 302 -0.67 -8.28 11.11
N LEU A 303 0.61 -8.41 10.74
CA LEU A 303 1.43 -9.52 11.18
C LEU A 303 1.69 -9.50 12.70
N VAL A 304 1.90 -8.31 13.27
CA VAL A 304 2.08 -8.13 14.72
C VAL A 304 0.79 -8.47 15.45
N SER A 305 -0.35 -7.96 14.94
CA SER A 305 -1.68 -8.31 15.46
C SER A 305 -1.93 -9.82 15.45
N ALA A 306 -1.67 -10.48 14.32
CA ALA A 306 -1.85 -11.93 14.19
C ALA A 306 -0.96 -12.73 15.15
N LEU A 307 0.27 -12.29 15.38
CA LEU A 307 1.19 -12.92 16.32
C LEU A 307 0.72 -12.74 17.78
N MET A 308 0.40 -11.50 18.15
CA MET A 308 -0.03 -11.18 19.52
C MET A 308 -1.33 -11.85 19.90
N ARG A 309 -2.28 -11.97 18.97
CA ARG A 309 -3.54 -12.73 19.21
C ARG A 309 -3.30 -14.20 19.51
N ARG A 310 -2.23 -14.80 19.00
CA ARG A 310 -1.86 -16.20 19.33
C ARG A 310 -1.20 -16.33 20.70
N LEU A 311 -0.49 -15.28 21.12
CA LEU A 311 0.21 -15.28 22.41
C LEU A 311 -0.73 -14.91 23.55
N ASP A 312 -1.58 -13.91 23.35
CA ASP A 312 -2.52 -13.38 24.33
C ASP A 312 -3.71 -12.70 23.62
N GLY A 313 -4.66 -13.51 23.14
CA GLY A 313 -5.84 -13.02 22.42
C GLY A 313 -6.76 -12.14 23.27
N GLU A 314 -6.92 -12.47 24.56
CA GLU A 314 -7.75 -11.69 25.47
C GLU A 314 -7.17 -10.30 25.72
N GLN A 315 -5.85 -10.19 25.87
CA GLN A 315 -5.21 -8.87 26.01
C GLN A 315 -5.40 -8.03 24.77
N VAL A 316 -5.30 -8.65 23.59
CA VAL A 316 -5.55 -7.93 22.32
C VAL A 316 -7.01 -7.47 22.24
N ALA A 317 -7.98 -8.32 22.59
CA ALA A 317 -9.39 -7.93 22.63
C ALA A 317 -9.62 -6.74 23.57
N ARG A 318 -9.13 -6.80 24.81
CA ARG A 318 -9.23 -5.67 25.77
C ARG A 318 -8.60 -4.36 25.22
N ASN A 319 -7.52 -4.47 24.48
CA ASN A 319 -6.88 -3.29 23.87
C ASN A 319 -7.78 -2.66 22.79
N PHE A 320 -8.57 -3.45 22.07
CA PHE A 320 -9.51 -2.97 21.08
C PHE A 320 -10.80 -2.39 21.67
N ASP A 321 -11.19 -2.74 22.90
CA ASP A 321 -12.38 -2.20 23.57
C ASP A 321 -12.39 -0.67 23.62
N ALA A 322 -11.22 -0.04 23.81
CA ALA A 322 -11.11 1.42 23.83
C ALA A 322 -11.39 2.04 22.45
N LEU A 323 -11.07 1.35 21.36
CA LEU A 323 -11.37 1.77 19.99
C LEU A 323 -12.84 1.55 19.66
N ASP A 324 -13.42 0.44 20.13
CA ASP A 324 -14.82 0.11 19.94
C ASP A 324 -15.73 1.15 20.62
N ARG A 325 -15.40 1.55 21.86
CA ARG A 325 -16.11 2.63 22.56
C ARG A 325 -16.10 3.96 21.81
N LEU A 326 -15.05 4.22 21.00
CA LEU A 326 -14.99 5.40 20.15
C LEU A 326 -15.77 5.22 18.83
N GLY A 327 -16.29 4.02 18.56
CA GLY A 327 -17.00 3.70 17.33
C GLY A 327 -16.15 3.86 16.06
N ILE A 328 -14.84 3.66 16.17
CA ILE A 328 -13.90 3.80 15.03
C ILE A 328 -13.21 2.48 14.68
N TYR A 329 -13.60 1.40 15.33
CA TYR A 329 -13.11 0.08 15.01
C TYR A 329 -13.42 -0.31 13.56
N GLY A 330 -12.44 -0.87 12.86
CA GLY A 330 -12.56 -1.25 11.44
C GLY A 330 -12.41 -0.12 10.43
N PHE A 331 -12.32 1.14 10.85
CA PHE A 331 -11.97 2.25 10.00
C PHE A 331 -10.46 2.40 9.83
N LEU A 332 -10.07 3.07 8.75
CA LEU A 332 -8.67 3.32 8.43
C LEU A 332 -8.26 4.70 8.97
N PRO A 333 -7.58 4.78 10.13
CA PRO A 333 -7.31 6.05 10.83
C PRO A 333 -6.09 6.79 10.27
N ALA A 334 -5.66 6.48 9.08
CA ALA A 334 -4.42 6.92 8.48
C ALA A 334 -3.15 6.42 9.20
N ALA A 335 -1.99 6.70 8.61
CA ALA A 335 -0.69 6.35 9.21
C ALA A 335 -0.49 7.00 10.59
N TRP A 336 -0.94 8.24 10.74
CA TRP A 336 -0.73 9.00 11.97
C TRP A 336 -1.63 8.53 13.10
N GLY A 337 -2.89 8.21 12.81
CA GLY A 337 -3.80 7.61 13.78
C GLY A 337 -3.31 6.23 14.22
N SER A 338 -2.84 5.38 13.29
CA SER A 338 -2.23 4.09 13.62
C SER A 338 -1.00 4.25 14.51
N LEU A 339 -0.08 5.17 14.18
CA LEU A 339 1.09 5.43 15.01
C LEU A 339 0.71 5.98 16.39
N PHE A 340 -0.37 6.77 16.48
CA PHE A 340 -0.82 7.30 17.76
C PHE A 340 -1.42 6.20 18.65
N VAL A 341 -2.21 5.29 18.12
CA VAL A 341 -2.74 4.13 18.86
C VAL A 341 -1.61 3.23 19.33
N ASP A 342 -0.67 2.92 18.45
CA ASP A 342 0.43 2.00 18.75
C ASP A 342 1.44 2.59 19.71
N PHE A 343 1.76 3.89 19.59
CA PHE A 343 2.91 4.48 20.31
C PHE A 343 2.60 5.79 21.04
N ARG A 344 1.36 6.26 21.01
CA ARG A 344 0.99 7.58 21.56
C ARG A 344 1.92 8.66 20.96
N PHE A 345 2.38 9.61 21.77
CA PHE A 345 3.33 10.65 21.34
C PHE A 345 4.72 10.13 20.99
N TRP A 346 5.12 8.90 21.40
CA TRP A 346 6.33 8.26 20.88
C TRP A 346 6.23 7.97 19.37
N GLY A 347 5.03 7.86 18.84
CA GLY A 347 4.78 7.81 17.40
C GLY A 347 5.38 8.97 16.61
N LEU A 348 5.60 10.14 17.23
CA LEU A 348 6.30 11.27 16.62
C LEU A 348 7.77 10.92 16.28
N ALA A 349 8.45 10.21 17.16
CA ALA A 349 9.80 9.72 16.88
C ALA A 349 9.81 8.69 15.73
N VAL A 350 8.81 7.81 15.69
CA VAL A 350 8.63 6.85 14.59
C VAL A 350 8.35 7.59 13.26
N ALA A 351 7.54 8.64 13.28
CA ALA A 351 7.27 9.49 12.11
C ALA A 351 8.55 10.21 11.62
N ALA A 352 9.36 10.74 12.54
CA ALA A 352 10.66 11.36 12.21
C ALA A 352 11.64 10.33 11.61
N LEU A 353 11.72 9.13 12.19
CA LEU A 353 12.53 8.05 11.65
C LEU A 353 12.09 7.65 10.25
N TRP A 354 10.78 7.54 10.01
CA TRP A 354 10.25 7.27 8.67
C TRP A 354 10.64 8.39 7.68
N GLY A 355 10.51 9.66 8.07
CA GLY A 355 10.97 10.80 7.27
C GLY A 355 12.46 10.72 6.93
N ALA A 356 13.30 10.38 7.91
CA ALA A 356 14.74 10.19 7.73
C ALA A 356 15.06 9.05 6.75
N LEU A 357 14.39 7.90 6.87
CA LEU A 357 14.55 6.76 5.94
C LEU A 357 14.18 7.14 4.50
N VAL A 358 13.08 7.87 4.31
CA VAL A 358 12.69 8.41 3.00
C VAL A 358 13.80 9.29 2.43
N ALA A 359 14.34 10.21 3.25
CA ALA A 359 15.41 11.10 2.82
C ALA A 359 16.71 10.34 2.49
N VAL A 360 17.09 9.34 3.28
CA VAL A 360 18.26 8.47 3.02
C VAL A 360 18.14 7.81 1.65
N VAL A 361 17.01 7.13 1.37
CA VAL A 361 16.80 6.47 0.08
C VAL A 361 16.84 7.48 -1.07
N TYR A 362 16.14 8.62 -0.92
CA TYR A 362 16.15 9.68 -1.92
C TYR A 362 17.58 10.21 -2.19
N GLN A 363 18.38 10.43 -1.14
CA GLN A 363 19.75 10.89 -1.26
C GLN A 363 20.65 9.87 -1.98
N HIS A 364 20.51 8.58 -1.70
CA HIS A 364 21.24 7.54 -2.38
C HIS A 364 20.87 7.45 -3.87
N ILE A 365 19.59 7.57 -4.19
CA ILE A 365 19.12 7.65 -5.60
C ILE A 365 19.67 8.90 -6.27
N ARG A 366 19.69 10.04 -5.56
CA ARG A 366 20.22 11.31 -6.08
C ARG A 366 21.73 11.25 -6.32
N ARG A 367 22.49 10.58 -5.44
CA ARG A 367 23.93 10.31 -5.64
C ARG A 367 24.19 9.53 -6.91
N GLY A 368 23.29 8.60 -7.26
CA GLY A 368 23.39 7.78 -8.48
C GLY A 368 24.59 6.81 -8.51
N ARG A 369 25.26 6.56 -7.37
CA ARG A 369 26.43 5.66 -7.30
C ARG A 369 26.03 4.19 -7.31
N ASP A 370 24.91 3.86 -6.72
CA ASP A 370 24.37 2.51 -6.58
C ASP A 370 22.89 2.50 -6.99
N ALA A 371 22.61 1.91 -8.13
CA ALA A 371 21.27 1.86 -8.68
C ALA A 371 20.33 0.90 -7.91
N ARG A 372 20.85 0.04 -6.98
CA ARG A 372 19.99 -0.85 -6.16
C ARG A 372 18.96 -0.06 -5.35
N TRP A 373 19.28 1.18 -4.94
CA TRP A 373 18.36 2.05 -4.21
C TRP A 373 17.08 2.38 -4.98
N LEU A 374 17.09 2.24 -6.30
CA LEU A 374 15.89 2.39 -7.12
C LEU A 374 14.83 1.31 -6.85
N LEU A 375 15.25 0.15 -6.31
CA LEU A 375 14.31 -0.89 -5.89
C LEU A 375 13.38 -0.40 -4.77
N MET A 376 13.89 0.44 -3.86
CA MET A 376 13.13 0.95 -2.72
C MET A 376 12.18 2.10 -3.08
N ALA A 377 12.50 2.87 -4.15
CA ALA A 377 11.76 4.09 -4.48
C ALA A 377 10.25 3.89 -4.68
N PRO A 378 9.76 2.86 -5.42
CA PRO A 378 8.33 2.63 -5.58
C PRO A 378 7.60 2.34 -4.27
N PHE A 379 8.21 1.56 -3.36
CA PHE A 379 7.63 1.22 -2.07
C PHE A 379 7.53 2.43 -1.15
N ILE A 380 8.57 3.27 -1.12
CA ILE A 380 8.56 4.52 -0.36
C ILE A 380 7.51 5.49 -0.90
N THR A 381 7.42 5.63 -2.23
CA THR A 381 6.40 6.50 -2.86
C THR A 381 5.00 5.98 -2.53
N MET A 382 4.80 4.67 -2.56
CA MET A 382 3.55 4.02 -2.17
C MET A 382 3.20 4.31 -0.71
N GLY A 383 4.15 4.13 0.22
CA GLY A 383 3.94 4.43 1.65
C GLY A 383 3.57 5.90 1.90
N ILE A 384 4.20 6.84 1.19
CA ILE A 384 3.85 8.26 1.28
C ILE A 384 2.45 8.53 0.74
N LEU A 385 2.11 7.96 -0.43
CA LEU A 385 0.79 8.14 -1.03
C LEU A 385 -0.30 7.57 -0.12
N PHE A 386 -0.12 6.35 0.38
CA PHE A 386 -1.13 5.66 1.18
C PHE A 386 -1.10 6.02 2.67
N SER A 387 -0.34 7.04 3.06
CA SER A 387 -0.33 7.53 4.45
C SER A 387 -1.70 7.99 4.96
N PHE A 388 -2.64 8.30 4.05
CA PHE A 388 -4.03 8.60 4.41
C PHE A 388 -4.87 7.35 4.74
N ILE A 389 -4.36 6.15 4.48
CA ILE A 389 -5.01 4.88 4.84
C ILE A 389 -4.31 4.24 6.04
N ASN A 390 -2.98 4.00 5.92
CA ASN A 390 -2.20 3.32 6.96
C ASN A 390 -0.69 3.64 6.83
N THR A 391 0.11 3.13 7.75
CA THR A 391 1.57 3.15 7.67
C THR A 391 2.07 2.28 6.50
N PRO A 392 3.28 2.53 5.96
CA PRO A 392 3.82 1.70 4.88
C PRO A 392 4.04 0.24 5.28
N ILE A 393 4.22 -0.05 6.58
CA ILE A 393 4.37 -1.41 7.09
C ILE A 393 3.04 -2.08 7.44
N GLY A 394 1.96 -1.31 7.61
CA GLY A 394 0.61 -1.81 7.90
C GLY A 394 -0.20 -2.10 6.64
N PHE A 395 -0.06 -1.29 5.60
CA PHE A 395 -0.88 -1.41 4.40
C PHE A 395 -0.53 -2.66 3.58
N SER A 396 -1.54 -3.48 3.28
CA SER A 396 -1.43 -4.66 2.39
C SER A 396 -0.24 -5.59 2.71
N ASN A 397 -0.10 -5.98 3.98
CA ASN A 397 1.02 -6.78 4.47
C ASN A 397 2.39 -6.10 4.22
N GLY A 398 2.41 -4.79 4.49
CA GLY A 398 3.56 -3.92 4.21
C GLY A 398 4.84 -4.37 4.91
N LEU A 399 4.77 -4.85 6.16
CA LEU A 399 5.94 -5.32 6.90
C LEU A 399 6.67 -6.44 6.15
N VAL A 400 5.94 -7.45 5.68
CA VAL A 400 6.52 -8.57 4.92
C VAL A 400 6.99 -8.13 3.53
N THR A 401 6.27 -7.17 2.92
CA THR A 401 6.71 -6.57 1.66
C THR A 401 8.08 -5.89 1.81
N HIS A 402 8.26 -5.11 2.88
CA HIS A 402 9.54 -4.45 3.16
C HIS A 402 10.64 -5.45 3.53
N PHE A 403 10.30 -6.54 4.22
CA PHE A 403 11.24 -7.63 4.46
C PHE A 403 11.78 -8.21 3.14
N TRP A 404 10.90 -8.61 2.23
CA TRP A 404 11.33 -9.14 0.91
C TRP A 404 12.06 -8.10 0.07
N MET A 405 11.69 -6.82 0.18
CA MET A 405 12.42 -5.73 -0.48
C MET A 405 13.86 -5.62 0.05
N VAL A 406 14.07 -5.69 1.37
CA VAL A 406 15.40 -5.66 1.99
C VAL A 406 16.20 -6.90 1.59
N VAL A 407 15.60 -8.09 1.62
CA VAL A 407 16.23 -9.33 1.15
C VAL A 407 16.70 -9.16 -0.31
N ALA A 408 15.85 -8.66 -1.18
CA ALA A 408 16.18 -8.44 -2.59
C ALA A 408 17.32 -7.41 -2.77
N PHE A 409 17.29 -6.34 -1.98
CA PHE A 409 18.34 -5.30 -1.99
C PHE A 409 19.70 -5.84 -1.56
N VAL A 410 19.74 -6.62 -0.48
CA VAL A 410 20.99 -7.21 0.06
C VAL A 410 21.55 -8.27 -0.88
N MET A 411 20.69 -9.09 -1.48
CA MET A 411 21.11 -10.14 -2.42
C MET A 411 21.58 -9.60 -3.78
N ALA A 412 21.12 -8.42 -4.17
CA ALA A 412 21.54 -7.77 -5.41
C ALA A 412 23.01 -7.34 -5.34
N ARG A 413 23.78 -7.69 -6.35
CA ARG A 413 25.22 -7.40 -6.39
C ARG A 413 25.53 -6.36 -7.45
N PRO A 414 26.29 -5.28 -7.12
CA PRO A 414 26.82 -4.40 -8.15
C PRO A 414 27.88 -5.19 -8.97
N LEU A 415 27.74 -5.14 -10.28
CA LEU A 415 28.77 -5.70 -11.16
C LEU A 415 30.01 -4.80 -11.15
N PRO A 416 31.21 -5.38 -11.15
CA PRO A 416 32.42 -4.58 -11.25
C PRO A 416 32.37 -3.79 -12.56
N ARG A 417 32.51 -2.48 -12.47
CA ARG A 417 32.64 -1.64 -13.65
C ARG A 417 33.97 -2.01 -14.33
N LEU A 418 33.90 -2.61 -15.51
CA LEU A 418 35.06 -2.62 -16.39
C LEU A 418 35.40 -1.16 -16.64
N ARG A 419 36.46 -0.66 -16.00
CA ARG A 419 37.03 0.64 -16.34
C ARG A 419 37.26 0.60 -17.84
N SER A 420 36.45 1.32 -18.62
CA SER A 420 36.80 1.59 -20.01
C SER A 420 38.20 2.21 -19.94
N ALA A 421 39.18 1.48 -20.41
CA ALA A 421 40.53 2.01 -20.59
C ALA A 421 40.38 3.34 -21.34
N PRO A 422 41.05 4.41 -20.90
CA PRO A 422 40.95 5.66 -21.59
C PRO A 422 41.37 5.44 -23.05
N VAL A 423 40.40 5.62 -23.96
CA VAL A 423 40.61 5.53 -25.42
C VAL A 423 41.68 6.53 -25.91
N GLN A 424 42.14 7.42 -25.05
CA GLN A 424 43.19 8.40 -25.34
C GLN A 424 44.62 7.78 -25.45
N ALA A 425 44.84 6.52 -25.06
CA ALA A 425 46.17 5.91 -25.18
C ALA A 425 46.45 5.33 -26.57
N LEU A 426 45.47 5.28 -27.47
CA LEU A 426 45.63 4.70 -28.82
C LEU A 426 45.78 5.72 -29.95
N LEU A 427 45.81 7.04 -29.63
CA LEU A 427 45.96 8.09 -30.64
C LEU A 427 47.39 8.73 -30.67
N HIS A 428 48.35 8.15 -29.97
CA HIS A 428 49.72 8.63 -29.93
C HIS A 428 50.75 7.55 -30.31
N HIS A 429 50.41 6.68 -31.27
CA HIS A 429 51.41 5.90 -31.97
C HIS A 429 51.22 5.98 -33.48
#